data_346b368b5534392447c36b0192aa1941
#
_entry.id   346b368b5534392447c36b0192aa1941
#
_cell.length_a   1.000
_cell.length_b   1.000
_cell.length_c   1.000
_cell.angle_alpha   90.00
_cell.angle_beta   90.00
_cell.angle_gamma   90.00
#
_symmetry.space_group_name_H-M   'P 1'
#
loop_
_entity.id
_entity.type
_entity.pdbx_description
1 polymer ?
#
loop_
_entity_poly.entity_id
_entity_poly.type
_entity_poly.pdbx_seq_one_letter_code
_entity_poly.pdbx_strand_id
1 'polypeptide(L)'
;MQGDKEVLAYMNELLAGELAARDQYFIHSRMYAEWGYNKLFERLNHEMEEETQHAEDFIRRILMLGGTPKMTPDGLNIGTTVKECLEADLATELHVRAALKKGVKLCEEKQDYVTRELMVGQLKDTEEDHAHWLEQQLRLIGMMGEQNYLQSQV
;
A
#
# COMPACT_ATOMS: atom_id res chain seq x y z
N MET A 1 -7.64 26.93 3.02
CA MET A 1 -6.55 27.12 2.02
C MET A 1 -6.95 26.44 0.73
N GLN A 2 -6.63 27.03 -0.41
CA GLN A 2 -7.04 26.49 -1.72
C GLN A 2 -5.88 25.76 -2.37
N GLY A 3 -6.03 24.46 -2.64
CA GLY A 3 -5.02 23.66 -3.31
C GLY A 3 -5.13 23.70 -4.81
N ASP A 4 -4.07 23.25 -5.49
CA ASP A 4 -4.06 23.07 -6.93
C ASP A 4 -5.03 21.96 -7.33
N LYS A 5 -5.85 22.19 -8.34
CA LYS A 5 -6.90 21.26 -8.77
C LYS A 5 -6.35 19.93 -9.28
N GLU A 6 -5.23 19.95 -9.98
CA GLU A 6 -4.61 18.72 -10.49
C GLU A 6 -4.01 17.89 -9.35
N VAL A 7 -3.39 18.56 -8.37
CA VAL A 7 -2.85 17.88 -7.19
C VAL A 7 -3.99 17.25 -6.37
N LEU A 8 -5.10 17.97 -6.17
CA LEU A 8 -6.27 17.43 -5.47
C LEU A 8 -6.87 16.21 -6.19
N ALA A 9 -7.01 16.28 -7.50
CA ALA A 9 -7.52 15.16 -8.29
C ALA A 9 -6.58 13.95 -8.19
N TYR A 10 -5.28 14.19 -8.27
CA TYR A 10 -4.28 13.11 -8.17
C TYR A 10 -4.23 12.49 -6.78
N MET A 11 -4.36 13.28 -5.71
CA MET A 11 -4.46 12.73 -4.35
C MET A 11 -5.68 11.81 -4.19
N ASN A 12 -6.80 12.12 -4.83
CA ASN A 12 -7.95 11.23 -4.83
C ASN A 12 -7.68 9.91 -5.55
N GLU A 13 -6.89 9.91 -6.62
CA GLU A 13 -6.45 8.67 -7.27
C GLU A 13 -5.53 7.86 -6.35
N LEU A 14 -4.59 8.51 -5.66
CA LEU A 14 -3.72 7.84 -4.69
C LEU A 14 -4.52 7.29 -3.50
N LEU A 15 -5.51 8.03 -3.03
CA LEU A 15 -6.39 7.59 -1.94
C LEU A 15 -7.12 6.29 -2.33
N ALA A 16 -7.63 6.20 -3.55
CA ALA A 16 -8.28 4.98 -4.05
C ALA A 16 -7.32 3.78 -4.02
N GLY A 17 -6.06 3.98 -4.38
CA GLY A 17 -5.02 2.95 -4.33
C GLY A 17 -4.69 2.50 -2.91
N GLU A 18 -4.58 3.45 -1.97
CA GLU A 18 -4.30 3.13 -0.55
C GLU A 18 -5.47 2.38 0.10
N LEU A 19 -6.71 2.76 -0.21
CA LEU A 19 -7.89 2.04 0.28
C LEU A 19 -7.96 0.62 -0.28
N ALA A 20 -7.62 0.44 -1.56
CA ALA A 20 -7.57 -0.88 -2.17
C ALA A 20 -6.49 -1.76 -1.53
N ALA A 21 -5.28 -1.22 -1.32
CA ALA A 21 -4.19 -1.93 -0.65
C ALA A 21 -4.59 -2.34 0.77
N ARG A 22 -5.18 -1.43 1.54
CA ARG A 22 -5.69 -1.71 2.89
C ARG A 22 -6.67 -2.88 2.89
N ASP A 23 -7.66 -2.85 1.99
CA ASP A 23 -8.70 -3.88 1.94
C ASP A 23 -8.13 -5.22 1.47
N GLN A 24 -7.19 -5.22 0.53
CA GLN A 24 -6.50 -6.42 0.08
C GLN A 24 -5.70 -7.06 1.22
N TYR A 25 -4.94 -6.27 1.96
CA TYR A 25 -4.16 -6.77 3.10
C TYR A 25 -5.06 -7.23 4.24
N PHE A 26 -6.19 -6.56 4.44
CA PHE A 26 -7.20 -7.02 5.41
C PHE A 26 -7.63 -8.45 5.07
N ILE A 27 -8.05 -8.69 3.84
CA ILE A 27 -8.52 -10.01 3.40
C ILE A 27 -7.38 -11.04 3.48
N HIS A 28 -6.21 -10.76 2.92
CA HIS A 28 -5.07 -11.68 2.94
C HIS A 28 -4.64 -12.02 4.36
N SER A 29 -4.62 -11.06 5.29
CA SER A 29 -4.25 -11.32 6.68
C SER A 29 -5.19 -12.33 7.33
N ARG A 30 -6.51 -12.22 7.09
CA ARG A 30 -7.50 -13.15 7.63
C ARG A 30 -7.41 -14.53 6.99
N MET A 31 -7.08 -14.61 5.71
CA MET A 31 -6.79 -15.87 5.03
C MET A 31 -5.58 -16.56 5.67
N TYR A 32 -4.50 -15.82 5.92
CA TYR A 32 -3.32 -16.37 6.61
C TYR A 32 -3.65 -16.90 8.00
N ALA A 33 -4.47 -16.18 8.77
CA ALA A 33 -4.91 -16.64 10.10
C ALA A 33 -5.70 -17.94 10.01
N GLU A 34 -6.63 -18.04 9.07
CA GLU A 34 -7.44 -19.25 8.86
C GLU A 34 -6.56 -20.44 8.47
N TRP A 35 -5.53 -20.22 7.66
CA TRP A 35 -4.58 -21.25 7.27
C TRP A 35 -3.55 -21.62 8.35
N GLY A 36 -3.52 -20.89 9.47
CA GLY A 36 -2.60 -21.15 10.58
C GLY A 36 -1.23 -20.47 10.48
N TYR A 37 -1.05 -19.56 9.54
CA TYR A 37 0.20 -18.82 9.36
C TYR A 37 0.18 -17.51 10.16
N ASN A 38 0.34 -17.63 11.47
CA ASN A 38 0.16 -16.52 12.40
C ASN A 38 1.16 -15.39 12.21
N LYS A 39 2.38 -15.68 11.82
CA LYS A 39 3.41 -14.65 11.56
C LYS A 39 3.05 -13.80 10.36
N LEU A 40 2.56 -14.41 9.29
CA LEU A 40 2.07 -13.69 8.12
C LEU A 40 0.82 -12.87 8.47
N PHE A 41 -0.10 -13.43 9.25
CA PHE A 41 -1.26 -12.69 9.74
C PHE A 41 -0.84 -11.41 10.48
N GLU A 42 0.05 -11.52 11.44
CA GLU A 42 0.51 -10.37 12.23
C GLU A 42 1.14 -9.28 11.37
N ARG A 43 1.99 -9.69 10.42
CA ARG A 43 2.63 -8.75 9.51
C ARG A 43 1.63 -8.03 8.61
N LEU A 44 0.75 -8.75 7.96
CA LEU A 44 -0.22 -8.16 7.01
C LEU A 44 -1.30 -7.35 7.73
N ASN A 45 -1.67 -7.74 8.95
CA ASN A 45 -2.55 -6.92 9.77
C ASN A 45 -1.91 -5.57 10.11
N HIS A 46 -0.61 -5.56 10.42
CA HIS A 46 0.14 -4.33 10.64
C HIS A 46 0.20 -3.47 9.37
N GLU A 47 0.45 -4.08 8.21
CA GLU A 47 0.44 -3.37 6.92
C GLU A 47 -0.93 -2.75 6.63
N MET A 48 -2.01 -3.44 6.95
CA MET A 48 -3.38 -2.90 6.82
C MET A 48 -3.55 -1.62 7.66
N GLU A 49 -3.04 -1.61 8.88
CA GLU A 49 -3.09 -0.44 9.75
C GLU A 49 -2.27 0.72 9.18
N GLU A 50 -1.09 0.45 8.63
CA GLU A 50 -0.26 1.46 7.99
C GLU A 50 -0.93 2.06 6.75
N GLU A 51 -1.56 1.23 5.91
CA GLU A 51 -2.30 1.72 4.74
C GLU A 51 -3.52 2.55 5.14
N THR A 52 -4.15 2.23 6.28
CA THR A 52 -5.22 3.06 6.83
C THR A 52 -4.68 4.44 7.20
N GLN A 53 -3.50 4.51 7.80
CA GLN A 53 -2.84 5.77 8.13
C GLN A 53 -2.46 6.56 6.87
N HIS A 54 -1.94 5.90 5.85
CA HIS A 54 -1.63 6.55 4.57
C HIS A 54 -2.89 7.16 3.94
N ALA A 55 -4.00 6.44 3.97
CA ALA A 55 -5.29 6.94 3.47
C ALA A 55 -5.76 8.16 4.29
N GLU A 56 -5.66 8.09 5.61
CA GLU A 56 -6.02 9.21 6.50
C GLU A 56 -5.20 10.46 6.20
N ASP A 57 -3.91 10.31 5.96
CA ASP A 57 -3.02 11.44 5.65
C ASP A 57 -3.46 12.15 4.36
N PHE A 58 -3.83 11.39 3.32
CA PHE A 58 -4.39 11.97 2.09
C PHE A 58 -5.73 12.66 2.34
N ILE A 59 -6.63 12.03 3.10
CA ILE A 59 -7.94 12.62 3.43
C ILE A 59 -7.75 13.96 4.12
N ARG A 60 -6.92 14.02 5.15
CA ARG A 60 -6.63 15.25 5.89
C ARG A 60 -6.05 16.33 4.99
N ARG A 61 -5.11 15.97 4.13
CA ARG A 61 -4.47 16.93 3.23
C ARG A 61 -5.45 17.47 2.19
N ILE A 62 -6.28 16.62 1.60
CA ILE A 62 -7.32 17.02 0.66
C ILE A 62 -8.27 18.02 1.32
N LEU A 63 -8.76 17.70 2.52
CA LEU A 63 -9.68 18.58 3.25
C LEU A 63 -9.02 19.93 3.58
N MET A 64 -7.76 19.91 4.04
CA MET A 64 -7.01 21.13 4.34
C MET A 64 -6.87 22.04 3.12
N LEU A 65 -6.71 21.46 1.94
CA LEU A 65 -6.56 22.20 0.68
C LEU A 65 -7.92 22.55 0.02
N GLY A 66 -9.03 22.35 0.72
CA GLY A 66 -10.36 22.73 0.25
C GLY A 66 -11.00 21.76 -0.73
N GLY A 67 -10.44 20.57 -0.87
CA GLY A 67 -11.00 19.51 -1.73
C GLY A 67 -11.97 18.60 -1.00
N THR A 68 -12.56 17.68 -1.74
CA THR A 68 -13.46 16.64 -1.20
C THR A 68 -12.85 15.26 -1.44
N PRO A 69 -12.57 14.49 -0.37
CA PRO A 69 -12.08 13.11 -0.54
C PRO A 69 -13.13 12.22 -1.21
N LYS A 70 -12.68 11.37 -2.13
CA LYS A 70 -13.51 10.38 -2.80
C LYS A 70 -13.16 9.00 -2.25
N MET A 71 -14.13 8.33 -1.62
CA MET A 71 -13.92 7.03 -0.98
C MET A 71 -14.32 5.88 -1.93
N THR A 72 -13.73 5.85 -3.12
CA THR A 72 -13.98 4.79 -4.11
C THR A 72 -12.70 3.99 -4.31
N PRO A 73 -12.54 2.84 -3.63
CA PRO A 73 -11.35 2.01 -3.76
C PRO A 73 -11.20 1.43 -5.18
N ASP A 74 -9.96 1.20 -5.60
CA ASP A 74 -9.65 0.45 -6.81
C ASP A 74 -10.01 -1.04 -6.62
N GLY A 75 -10.00 -1.81 -7.72
CA GLY A 75 -10.25 -3.25 -7.67
C GLY A 75 -9.18 -4.00 -6.89
N LEU A 76 -9.58 -5.12 -6.27
CA LEU A 76 -8.69 -5.96 -5.48
C LEU A 76 -8.20 -7.15 -6.30
N ASN A 77 -7.01 -7.65 -5.96
CA ASN A 77 -6.44 -8.85 -6.51
C ASN A 77 -6.13 -9.83 -5.36
N ILE A 78 -7.04 -10.78 -5.15
CA ILE A 78 -6.99 -11.71 -4.01
C ILE A 78 -6.37 -13.03 -4.47
N GLY A 79 -5.28 -13.44 -3.81
CA GLY A 79 -4.65 -14.73 -4.06
C GLY A 79 -5.41 -15.88 -3.40
N THR A 80 -5.12 -17.10 -3.84
CA THR A 80 -5.71 -18.31 -3.27
C THR A 80 -4.68 -19.19 -2.54
N THR A 81 -3.40 -18.85 -2.63
CA THR A 81 -2.31 -19.47 -1.88
C THR A 81 -1.45 -18.39 -1.26
N VAL A 82 -0.59 -18.75 -0.29
CA VAL A 82 0.34 -17.79 0.32
C VAL A 82 1.19 -17.11 -0.74
N LYS A 83 1.79 -17.89 -1.65
CA LYS A 83 2.64 -17.35 -2.70
C LYS A 83 1.88 -16.38 -3.60
N GLU A 84 0.69 -16.75 -4.05
CA GLU A 84 -0.16 -15.86 -4.86
C GLU A 84 -0.54 -14.58 -4.13
N CYS A 85 -0.84 -14.66 -2.82
CA CYS A 85 -1.12 -13.48 -2.01
C CYS A 85 0.09 -12.54 -1.95
N LEU A 86 1.29 -13.09 -1.71
CA LEU A 86 2.52 -12.29 -1.67
C LEU A 86 2.83 -11.66 -3.02
N GLU A 87 2.64 -12.38 -4.11
CA GLU A 87 2.85 -11.87 -5.47
C GLU A 87 1.84 -10.76 -5.81
N ALA A 88 0.57 -10.94 -5.45
CA ALA A 88 -0.47 -9.94 -5.66
C ALA A 88 -0.18 -8.67 -4.84
N ASP A 89 0.25 -8.82 -3.59
CA ASP A 89 0.58 -7.69 -2.72
C ASP A 89 1.81 -6.93 -3.25
N LEU A 90 2.83 -7.65 -3.73
CA LEU A 90 3.99 -7.01 -4.35
C LEU A 90 3.60 -6.21 -5.60
N ALA A 91 2.75 -6.77 -6.45
CA ALA A 91 2.25 -6.06 -7.64
C ALA A 91 1.50 -4.78 -7.24
N THR A 92 0.71 -4.84 -6.17
CA THR A 92 0.00 -3.66 -5.62
C THR A 92 1.00 -2.61 -5.14
N GLU A 93 2.02 -2.99 -4.37
CA GLU A 93 3.04 -2.06 -3.87
C GLU A 93 3.84 -1.40 -5.01
N LEU A 94 4.20 -2.15 -6.04
CA LEU A 94 4.91 -1.61 -7.19
C LEU A 94 4.03 -0.64 -7.99
N HIS A 95 2.73 -0.90 -8.08
CA HIS A 95 1.78 0.02 -8.69
C HIS A 95 1.66 1.32 -7.87
N VAL A 96 1.51 1.22 -6.56
CA VAL A 96 1.47 2.36 -5.64
C VAL A 96 2.76 3.17 -5.73
N ARG A 97 3.91 2.49 -5.76
CA ARG A 97 5.22 3.14 -5.93
C ARG A 97 5.27 4.00 -7.18
N ALA A 98 4.87 3.45 -8.32
CA ALA A 98 4.85 4.19 -9.58
C ALA A 98 3.91 5.39 -9.53
N ALA A 99 2.73 5.22 -8.93
CA ALA A 99 1.76 6.29 -8.77
C ALA A 99 2.27 7.42 -7.86
N LEU A 100 2.90 7.08 -6.74
CA LEU A 100 3.50 8.06 -5.83
C LEU A 100 4.62 8.85 -6.48
N LYS A 101 5.48 8.21 -7.28
CA LYS A 101 6.53 8.92 -8.02
C LYS A 101 5.97 9.96 -8.98
N LYS A 102 4.89 9.64 -9.68
CA LYS A 102 4.19 10.60 -10.55
C LYS A 102 3.60 11.75 -9.73
N GLY A 103 3.05 11.45 -8.58
CA GLY A 103 2.49 12.45 -7.67
C GLY A 103 3.54 13.41 -7.13
N VAL A 104 4.70 12.90 -6.75
CA VAL A 104 5.85 13.72 -6.31
C VAL A 104 6.25 14.70 -7.42
N LYS A 105 6.37 14.21 -8.64
CA LYS A 105 6.71 15.05 -9.79
C LYS A 105 5.65 16.13 -10.01
N LEU A 106 4.38 15.77 -9.97
CA LEU A 106 3.28 16.74 -10.14
C LEU A 106 3.31 17.82 -9.06
N CYS A 107 3.50 17.44 -7.80
CA CYS A 107 3.61 18.40 -6.69
C CYS A 107 4.79 19.34 -6.87
N GLU A 108 5.93 18.84 -7.35
CA GLU A 108 7.10 19.65 -7.68
C GLU A 108 6.77 20.69 -8.75
N GLU A 109 6.12 20.27 -9.83
CA GLU A 109 5.71 21.17 -10.92
C GLU A 109 4.72 22.26 -10.46
N LYS A 110 3.84 21.92 -9.53
CA LYS A 110 2.83 22.84 -8.97
C LYS A 110 3.32 23.60 -7.74
N GLN A 111 4.56 23.37 -7.32
CA GLN A 111 5.17 24.00 -6.13
C GLN A 111 4.38 23.70 -4.83
N ASP A 112 3.68 22.59 -4.76
CA ASP A 112 3.05 22.11 -3.53
C ASP A 112 4.02 21.18 -2.79
N TYR A 113 5.00 21.80 -2.14
CA TYR A 113 6.09 21.07 -1.48
C TYR A 113 5.65 20.29 -0.25
N VAL A 114 4.61 20.73 0.44
CA VAL A 114 4.12 20.04 1.65
C VAL A 114 3.38 18.74 1.25
N THR A 115 2.54 18.78 0.22
CA THR A 115 1.93 17.55 -0.32
C THR A 115 3.00 16.63 -0.90
N ARG A 116 4.03 17.19 -1.55
CA ARG A 116 5.18 16.44 -2.04
C ARG A 116 5.85 15.65 -0.91
N GLU A 117 6.12 16.30 0.22
CA GLU A 117 6.75 15.63 1.38
C GLU A 117 5.89 14.49 1.93
N LEU A 118 4.58 14.67 1.99
CA LEU A 118 3.66 13.60 2.38
C LEU A 118 3.80 12.40 1.43
N MET A 119 3.80 12.64 0.12
CA MET A 119 3.96 11.57 -0.88
C MET A 119 5.34 10.89 -0.81
N VAL A 120 6.40 11.67 -0.58
CA VAL A 120 7.76 11.12 -0.40
C VAL A 120 7.83 10.21 0.82
N GLY A 121 7.20 10.60 1.94
CA GLY A 121 7.14 9.76 3.13
C GLY A 121 6.45 8.43 2.87
N GLN A 122 5.32 8.45 2.17
CA GLN A 122 4.62 7.21 1.79
C GLN A 122 5.40 6.38 0.78
N LEU A 123 6.06 7.02 -0.17
CA LEU A 123 6.95 6.34 -1.14
C LEU A 123 8.08 5.61 -0.42
N LYS A 124 8.67 6.23 0.61
CA LYS A 124 9.70 5.60 1.42
C LYS A 124 9.17 4.34 2.11
N ASP A 125 8.01 4.40 2.75
CA ASP A 125 7.40 3.24 3.40
C ASP A 125 7.11 2.13 2.39
N THR A 126 6.59 2.49 1.22
CA THR A 126 6.30 1.54 0.14
C THR A 126 7.56 0.82 -0.33
N GLU A 127 8.66 1.54 -0.55
CA GLU A 127 9.90 0.95 -1.05
C GLU A 127 10.67 0.19 0.02
N GLU A 128 10.94 0.82 1.16
CA GLU A 128 11.86 0.32 2.16
C GLU A 128 11.24 -0.71 3.10
N ASP A 129 9.94 -0.62 3.36
CA ASP A 129 9.25 -1.55 4.24
C ASP A 129 8.40 -2.55 3.46
N HIS A 130 7.35 -2.11 2.80
CA HIS A 130 6.35 -3.01 2.21
C HIS A 130 6.90 -3.84 1.04
N ALA A 131 7.33 -3.21 -0.04
CA ALA A 131 7.83 -3.92 -1.22
C ALA A 131 9.08 -4.73 -0.91
N HIS A 132 10.01 -4.16 -0.16
CA HIS A 132 11.25 -4.84 0.22
C HIS A 132 10.97 -6.12 1.00
N TRP A 133 10.07 -6.07 1.98
CA TRP A 133 9.69 -7.26 2.74
C TRP A 133 9.05 -8.34 1.86
N LEU A 134 8.11 -7.94 0.98
CA LEU A 134 7.45 -8.88 0.06
C LEU A 134 8.47 -9.55 -0.88
N GLU A 135 9.41 -8.80 -1.40
CA GLU A 135 10.49 -9.34 -2.23
C GLU A 135 11.35 -10.35 -1.45
N GLN A 136 11.63 -10.06 -0.17
CA GLN A 136 12.35 -11.01 0.70
C GLN A 136 11.57 -12.31 0.89
N GLN A 137 10.27 -12.22 1.14
CA GLN A 137 9.45 -13.41 1.36
C GLN A 137 9.44 -14.30 0.11
N LEU A 138 9.24 -13.72 -1.06
CA LEU A 138 9.25 -14.46 -2.32
C LEU A 138 10.63 -15.08 -2.60
N ARG A 139 11.71 -14.37 -2.25
CA ARG A 139 13.07 -14.91 -2.37
C ARG A 139 13.27 -16.09 -1.44
N LEU A 140 12.82 -16.00 -0.19
CA LEU A 140 12.93 -17.08 0.79
C LEU A 140 12.16 -18.33 0.34
N ILE A 141 10.98 -18.17 -0.25
CA ILE A 141 10.23 -19.29 -0.81
C ILE A 141 11.07 -20.02 -1.87
N GLY A 142 11.73 -19.28 -2.76
CA GLY A 142 12.60 -19.86 -3.79
C GLY A 142 13.82 -20.56 -3.23
N MET A 143 14.40 -20.04 -2.15
CA MET A 143 15.63 -20.57 -1.53
C MET A 143 15.37 -21.74 -0.58
N MET A 144 14.32 -21.67 0.23
CA MET A 144 13.99 -22.67 1.24
C MET A 144 13.09 -23.80 0.74
N GLY A 145 12.36 -23.55 -0.36
CA GLY A 145 11.22 -24.33 -0.78
C GLY A 145 9.95 -23.90 -0.06
N GLU A 146 8.82 -24.01 -0.72
CA GLU A 146 7.55 -23.49 -0.22
C GLU A 146 7.11 -24.13 1.10
N GLN A 147 7.25 -25.45 1.25
CA GLN A 147 6.86 -26.14 2.49
C GLN A 147 7.66 -25.67 3.71
N ASN A 148 8.97 -25.54 3.55
CA ASN A 148 9.82 -25.07 4.63
C ASN A 148 9.50 -23.62 5.01
N TYR A 149 9.27 -22.79 3.99
CA TYR A 149 8.86 -21.40 4.23
C TYR A 149 7.54 -21.34 5.00
N LEU A 150 6.51 -22.07 4.57
CA LEU A 150 5.21 -22.06 5.23
C LEU A 150 5.31 -22.54 6.68
N GLN A 151 6.11 -23.57 6.94
CA GLN A 151 6.34 -24.06 8.31
C GLN A 151 6.98 -22.99 9.19
N SER A 152 7.84 -22.14 8.63
CA SER A 152 8.46 -21.05 9.39
C SER A 152 7.50 -19.92 9.75
N GLN A 153 6.30 -19.88 9.15
CA GLN A 153 5.31 -18.83 9.36
C GLN A 153 4.19 -19.20 10.34
N VAL A 154 4.20 -20.38 10.84
CA VAL A 154 3.21 -20.87 11.83
C VAL A 154 3.27 -20.10 13.14
#